data_a6ada6e77f5cfe052750bcf8c321b2de
#
_entry.id   a6ada6e77f5cfe052750bcf8c321b2de
#
_cell.length_a   1.000
_cell.length_b   1.000
_cell.length_c   1.000
_cell.angle_alpha   90.00
_cell.angle_beta   90.00
_cell.angle_gamma   90.00
#
_symmetry.space_group_name_H-M   'P 1'
#
loop_
_entity.id
_entity.type
_entity.pdbx_description
1 polymer ?
#
loop_
_entity_poly.entity_id
_entity_poly.type
_entity_poly.pdbx_seq_one_letter_code
_entity_poly.pdbx_strand_id
1 'polypeptide(L)'
;MRTISDPLQRAQSMHGEKIAFICEGRTKTFEDFVRRCRKVGPLLEGLGTKLGDRVGLLAANSDLYAELYCGVPAAGRVIVPLNSRWAEPELSYALEDSGAKLLITDQDPGGLAESVDQVISLSEYETQLAQCTPKDFADLNENDLAGLFYTGGTTGQSKGVMLTHRNLIANTMHSQLTMPLSDADTYLLVAPMFHAAGSNSVLQCLALGVPQVVVPAFDPNLCLDLIEEHQCSATLAVPTMVAALVEAQSSNPRDISSFALICHGASPIATQVLRRAHEEFPNAELLHLYGATETAPLVTGLRHEEKLIGSSRGKSVGHPSLGVSLKIDAEPGEPGEVLVQGPNVMQGYWNKPEQTDAVLQDGWYRTGDIGYLDSEGYLYLVDRAKDMIISGGENVYCSEVEEVIYQHPKVLEATVFGVPNEQWGEQVHAVVVLRDESLTSEELIDFCRESLGGYKLPRSVEFRSTELPKSGPGKVLKRELRAPYWEGKDRSIN
;
A
#
# COMPACT_ATOMS: atom_id res chain seq x y z
N MET A 1 0.58 21.66 10.59
CA MET A 1 1.46 20.55 10.98
C MET A 1 2.62 20.50 10.00
N ARG A 2 3.83 20.27 10.48
CA ARG A 2 5.07 20.25 9.69
C ARG A 2 5.87 18.95 9.91
N THR A 3 5.86 18.44 11.14
CA THR A 3 6.58 17.23 11.53
C THR A 3 5.62 16.21 12.16
N ILE A 4 6.05 14.96 12.28
CA ILE A 4 5.27 13.90 12.96
C ILE A 4 4.95 14.23 14.43
N SER A 5 5.73 15.11 15.05
CA SER A 5 5.44 15.57 16.41
C SER A 5 4.14 16.38 16.52
N ASP A 6 3.74 17.07 15.46
CA ASP A 6 2.56 17.95 15.49
C ASP A 6 1.24 17.19 15.66
N PRO A 7 0.92 16.10 14.88
CA PRO A 7 -0.27 15.31 15.13
C PRO A 7 -0.27 14.67 16.53
N LEU A 8 0.89 14.26 17.06
CA LEU A 8 1.00 13.72 18.42
C LEU A 8 0.64 14.79 19.47
N GLN A 9 1.22 15.99 19.38
CA GLN A 9 0.93 17.09 20.29
C GLN A 9 -0.54 17.53 20.22
N ARG A 10 -1.09 17.59 18.99
CA ARG A 10 -2.50 17.90 18.77
C ARG A 10 -3.41 16.84 19.39
N ALA A 11 -3.13 15.55 19.17
CA ALA A 11 -3.88 14.44 19.75
C ALA A 11 -3.94 14.54 21.28
N GLN A 12 -2.80 14.76 21.92
CA GLN A 12 -2.72 14.90 23.37
C GLN A 12 -3.51 16.12 23.88
N SER A 13 -3.37 17.27 23.21
CA SER A 13 -3.97 18.53 23.70
C SER A 13 -5.48 18.58 23.50
N MET A 14 -6.00 17.95 22.45
CA MET A 14 -7.42 18.04 22.09
C MET A 14 -8.25 16.81 22.50
N HIS A 15 -7.61 15.63 22.58
CA HIS A 15 -8.29 14.36 22.75
C HIS A 15 -7.65 13.46 23.81
N GLY A 16 -6.82 14.00 24.70
CA GLY A 16 -5.96 13.25 25.65
C GLY A 16 -6.62 12.09 26.37
N GLU A 17 -7.81 12.29 26.93
CA GLU A 17 -8.55 11.27 27.69
C GLU A 17 -9.29 10.25 26.82
N LYS A 18 -9.47 10.54 25.52
CA LYS A 18 -10.17 9.64 24.58
C LYS A 18 -9.28 8.43 24.25
N ILE A 19 -9.91 7.29 23.99
CA ILE A 19 -9.21 6.08 23.51
C ILE A 19 -8.58 6.38 22.15
N ALA A 20 -7.30 6.08 22.02
CA ALA A 20 -6.52 6.18 20.79
C ALA A 20 -6.39 4.82 20.09
N PHE A 21 -6.11 3.77 20.87
CA PHE A 21 -5.89 2.43 20.34
C PHE A 21 -6.61 1.37 21.17
N ILE A 22 -7.18 0.40 20.45
CA ILE A 22 -7.68 -0.86 20.97
C ILE A 22 -6.95 -1.97 20.21
N CYS A 23 -6.22 -2.83 20.92
CA CYS A 23 -5.42 -3.89 20.32
C CYS A 23 -5.42 -5.11 21.25
N GLU A 24 -5.97 -6.25 20.82
CA GLU A 24 -5.99 -7.50 21.59
C GLU A 24 -6.49 -7.32 23.05
N GLY A 25 -7.58 -6.58 23.22
CA GLY A 25 -8.18 -6.30 24.53
C GLY A 25 -7.45 -5.25 25.37
N ARG A 26 -6.32 -4.72 24.91
CA ARG A 26 -5.63 -3.56 25.54
C ARG A 26 -6.16 -2.26 24.97
N THR A 27 -6.27 -1.26 25.82
CA THR A 27 -6.65 0.10 25.43
C THR A 27 -5.58 1.09 25.83
N LYS A 28 -5.33 2.11 25.00
CA LYS A 28 -4.49 3.26 25.31
C LYS A 28 -5.25 4.54 24.98
N THR A 29 -5.19 5.52 25.86
CA THR A 29 -5.68 6.89 25.57
C THR A 29 -4.68 7.63 24.68
N PHE A 30 -5.11 8.76 24.05
CA PHE A 30 -4.18 9.61 23.31
C PHE A 30 -3.08 10.17 24.21
N GLU A 31 -3.39 10.51 25.46
CA GLU A 31 -2.40 10.97 26.43
C GLU A 31 -1.37 9.89 26.74
N ASP A 32 -1.82 8.66 27.04
CA ASP A 32 -0.93 7.54 27.28
C ASP A 32 -0.04 7.23 26.09
N PHE A 33 -0.61 7.19 24.89
CA PHE A 33 0.13 6.93 23.67
C PHE A 33 1.21 7.98 23.41
N VAL A 34 0.87 9.27 23.49
CA VAL A 34 1.83 10.35 23.26
C VAL A 34 2.90 10.41 24.35
N ARG A 35 2.52 10.17 25.61
CA ARG A 35 3.48 10.06 26.72
C ARG A 35 4.49 8.93 26.46
N ARG A 36 4.05 7.81 25.92
CA ARG A 36 4.92 6.69 25.54
C ARG A 36 5.81 7.07 24.36
N CYS A 37 5.28 7.70 23.31
CA CYS A 37 6.09 8.22 22.20
C CYS A 37 7.21 9.17 22.69
N ARG A 38 6.95 10.00 23.72
CA ARG A 38 7.98 10.88 24.32
C ARG A 38 9.07 10.13 25.10
N LYS A 39 8.86 8.85 25.42
CA LYS A 39 9.87 7.98 26.04
C LYS A 39 10.77 7.30 25.00
N VAL A 40 10.34 7.22 23.74
CA VAL A 40 11.10 6.55 22.68
C VAL A 40 12.47 7.20 22.48
N GLY A 41 12.55 8.55 22.47
CA GLY A 41 13.81 9.27 22.35
C GLY A 41 14.83 8.89 23.43
N PRO A 42 14.52 9.02 24.74
CA PRO A 42 15.37 8.56 25.83
C PRO A 42 15.78 7.10 25.76
N LEU A 43 14.86 6.20 25.34
CA LEU A 43 15.19 4.79 25.14
C LEU A 43 16.22 4.61 24.02
N LEU A 44 15.99 5.22 22.86
CA LEU A 44 16.90 5.14 21.72
C LEU A 44 18.29 5.74 22.03
N GLU A 45 18.34 6.82 22.81
CA GLU A 45 19.61 7.38 23.34
C GLU A 45 20.33 6.37 24.24
N GLY A 46 19.60 5.71 25.14
CA GLY A 46 20.13 4.65 26.01
C GLY A 46 20.68 3.44 25.24
N LEU A 47 20.09 3.13 24.09
CA LEU A 47 20.55 2.10 23.14
C LEU A 47 21.66 2.59 22.20
N GLY A 48 22.20 3.81 22.41
CA GLY A 48 23.35 4.33 21.68
C GLY A 48 23.05 4.92 20.31
N THR A 49 21.77 5.03 19.88
CA THR A 49 21.43 5.66 18.61
C THR A 49 21.52 7.18 18.67
N LYS A 50 21.85 7.81 17.56
CA LYS A 50 21.99 9.27 17.39
C LYS A 50 20.92 9.81 16.46
N LEU A 51 20.79 11.13 16.40
CA LEU A 51 19.94 11.81 15.43
C LEU A 51 20.31 11.37 14.00
N GLY A 52 19.32 11.03 13.19
CA GLY A 52 19.49 10.55 11.82
C GLY A 52 19.84 9.06 11.71
N ASP A 53 20.13 8.33 12.79
CA ASP A 53 20.33 6.89 12.74
C ASP A 53 19.02 6.16 12.35
N ARG A 54 19.16 5.07 11.61
CA ARG A 54 18.03 4.25 11.14
C ARG A 54 17.73 3.16 12.16
N VAL A 55 16.43 2.99 12.41
CA VAL A 55 15.87 1.98 13.32
C VAL A 55 14.95 1.06 12.52
N GLY A 56 15.35 -0.19 12.34
CA GLY A 56 14.53 -1.23 11.71
C GLY A 56 13.38 -1.63 12.64
N LEU A 57 12.20 -1.80 12.06
CA LEU A 57 11.01 -2.32 12.74
C LEU A 57 10.43 -3.48 11.96
N LEU A 58 10.51 -4.69 12.53
CA LEU A 58 9.99 -5.92 11.97
C LEU A 58 8.99 -6.54 12.94
N ALA A 59 7.71 -6.22 12.77
CA ALA A 59 6.66 -6.67 13.66
C ALA A 59 5.29 -6.71 12.97
N ALA A 60 4.34 -7.44 13.56
CA ALA A 60 2.94 -7.42 13.19
C ALA A 60 2.30 -6.06 13.55
N ASN A 61 1.14 -5.77 12.96
CA ASN A 61 0.36 -4.60 13.35
C ASN A 61 0.05 -4.63 14.85
N SER A 62 0.32 -3.55 15.54
CA SER A 62 0.00 -3.40 16.95
C SER A 62 0.01 -1.93 17.37
N ASP A 63 -0.52 -1.65 18.53
CA ASP A 63 -0.40 -0.35 19.18
C ASP A 63 1.07 0.03 19.50
N LEU A 64 1.95 -0.98 19.70
CA LEU A 64 3.40 -0.78 19.85
C LEU A 64 4.07 -0.45 18.50
N TYR A 65 3.62 -1.07 17.43
CA TYR A 65 4.07 -0.71 16.09
C TYR A 65 3.77 0.76 15.78
N ALA A 66 2.52 1.19 16.01
CA ALA A 66 2.10 2.58 15.82
C ALA A 66 2.93 3.56 16.68
N GLU A 67 3.24 3.17 17.92
CA GLU A 67 4.05 3.94 18.85
C GLU A 67 5.48 4.13 18.33
N LEU A 68 6.12 3.07 17.84
CA LEU A 68 7.45 3.12 17.24
C LEU A 68 7.44 3.89 15.91
N TYR A 69 6.44 3.68 15.08
CA TYR A 69 6.27 4.39 13.82
C TYR A 69 6.20 5.91 14.01
N CYS A 70 5.56 6.36 15.07
CA CYS A 70 5.48 7.79 15.42
C CYS A 70 6.67 8.25 16.26
N GLY A 71 7.05 7.49 17.27
CA GLY A 71 8.03 7.88 18.28
C GLY A 71 9.47 7.92 17.76
N VAL A 72 9.85 7.01 16.88
CA VAL A 72 11.20 6.97 16.28
C VAL A 72 11.49 8.24 15.48
N PRO A 73 10.66 8.64 14.50
CA PRO A 73 10.90 9.87 13.77
C PRO A 73 10.66 11.13 14.63
N ALA A 74 9.70 11.12 15.56
CA ALA A 74 9.53 12.25 16.48
C ALA A 74 10.73 12.47 17.44
N ALA A 75 11.54 11.42 17.62
CA ALA A 75 12.82 11.48 18.35
C ALA A 75 14.02 11.80 17.43
N GLY A 76 13.80 12.17 16.17
CA GLY A 76 14.84 12.52 15.19
C GLY A 76 15.66 11.33 14.68
N ARG A 77 15.14 10.12 14.74
CA ARG A 77 15.70 8.93 14.09
C ARG A 77 14.86 8.62 12.87
N VAL A 78 15.37 7.74 12.00
CA VAL A 78 14.69 7.35 10.75
C VAL A 78 14.11 5.95 10.92
N ILE A 79 12.79 5.82 10.86
CA ILE A 79 12.16 4.51 10.90
C ILE A 79 12.37 3.75 9.59
N VAL A 80 12.68 2.46 9.70
CA VAL A 80 12.77 1.53 8.55
C VAL A 80 11.75 0.42 8.76
N PRO A 81 10.50 0.62 8.31
CA PRO A 81 9.47 -0.41 8.38
C PRO A 81 9.82 -1.57 7.46
N LEU A 82 9.93 -2.77 8.01
CA LEU A 82 10.29 -3.98 7.27
C LEU A 82 9.06 -4.82 6.98
N ASN A 83 8.97 -5.34 5.77
CA ASN A 83 7.87 -6.21 5.38
C ASN A 83 8.03 -7.58 6.01
N SER A 84 7.18 -7.93 6.97
CA SER A 84 7.21 -9.19 7.70
C SER A 84 6.94 -10.45 6.84
N ARG A 85 6.60 -10.28 5.57
CA ARG A 85 6.41 -11.36 4.60
C ARG A 85 7.62 -11.61 3.71
N TRP A 86 8.67 -10.80 3.85
CA TRP A 86 9.90 -10.98 3.09
C TRP A 86 10.73 -12.13 3.65
N ALA A 87 11.48 -12.77 2.77
CA ALA A 87 12.48 -13.73 3.17
C ALA A 87 13.68 -13.05 3.86
N GLU A 88 14.40 -13.79 4.70
CA GLU A 88 15.54 -13.27 5.44
C GLU A 88 16.56 -12.52 4.56
N PRO A 89 16.95 -12.99 3.35
CA PRO A 89 17.89 -12.25 2.51
C PRO A 89 17.38 -10.86 2.07
N GLU A 90 16.06 -10.69 1.88
CA GLU A 90 15.47 -9.41 1.52
C GLU A 90 15.46 -8.45 2.71
N LEU A 91 15.20 -8.99 3.91
CA LEU A 91 15.22 -8.24 5.17
C LEU A 91 16.65 -7.80 5.52
N SER A 92 17.63 -8.72 5.44
CA SER A 92 19.06 -8.42 5.63
C SER A 92 19.51 -7.32 4.69
N TYR A 93 19.18 -7.45 3.40
CA TYR A 93 19.51 -6.41 2.42
C TYR A 93 18.94 -5.03 2.80
N ALA A 94 17.69 -4.96 3.23
CA ALA A 94 17.07 -3.68 3.61
C ALA A 94 17.72 -3.05 4.86
N LEU A 95 18.12 -3.88 5.83
CA LEU A 95 18.85 -3.44 7.03
C LEU A 95 20.25 -2.94 6.69
N GLU A 96 20.99 -3.67 5.86
CA GLU A 96 22.35 -3.32 5.43
C GLU A 96 22.35 -2.07 4.54
N ASP A 97 21.51 -2.01 3.50
CA ASP A 97 21.42 -0.88 2.57
C ASP A 97 21.00 0.41 3.31
N SER A 98 20.05 0.31 4.24
CA SER A 98 19.66 1.45 5.09
C SER A 98 20.76 1.84 6.09
N GLY A 99 21.66 0.92 6.44
CA GLY A 99 22.62 1.06 7.53
C GLY A 99 21.91 1.20 8.90
N ALA A 100 20.86 0.41 9.10
CA ALA A 100 20.12 0.40 10.37
C ALA A 100 21.05 0.02 11.53
N LYS A 101 20.96 0.77 12.64
CA LYS A 101 21.78 0.55 13.83
C LYS A 101 21.10 -0.37 14.85
N LEU A 102 19.80 -0.35 14.86
CA LEU A 102 18.96 -1.09 15.79
C LEU A 102 17.85 -1.78 14.99
N LEU A 103 17.56 -3.02 15.33
CA LEU A 103 16.35 -3.73 14.92
C LEU A 103 15.44 -3.95 16.14
N ILE A 104 14.18 -3.55 16.04
CA ILE A 104 13.13 -3.87 17.00
C ILE A 104 12.19 -4.87 16.33
N THR A 105 11.95 -6.03 16.99
CA THR A 105 11.18 -7.12 16.37
C THR A 105 10.31 -7.86 17.37
N ASP A 106 9.19 -8.45 16.90
CA ASP A 106 8.33 -9.36 17.66
C ASP A 106 8.62 -10.84 17.36
N GLN A 107 9.58 -11.12 16.50
CA GLN A 107 9.94 -12.48 16.10
C GLN A 107 11.44 -12.77 16.34
N ASP A 108 11.83 -14.02 16.23
CA ASP A 108 13.24 -14.41 16.29
C ASP A 108 14.01 -13.71 15.15
N PRO A 109 15.03 -12.91 15.45
CA PRO A 109 15.77 -12.20 14.43
C PRO A 109 16.60 -13.12 13.51
N GLY A 110 16.93 -14.36 13.93
CA GLY A 110 17.76 -15.27 13.14
C GLY A 110 19.06 -14.62 12.67
N GLY A 111 19.38 -14.75 11.39
CA GLY A 111 20.55 -14.14 10.75
C GLY A 111 20.49 -12.62 10.63
N LEU A 112 19.32 -11.98 10.81
CA LEU A 112 19.16 -10.51 10.76
C LEU A 112 19.98 -9.79 11.84
N ALA A 113 20.30 -10.48 12.94
CA ALA A 113 21.14 -9.93 14.01
C ALA A 113 22.55 -9.54 13.53
N GLU A 114 23.04 -10.13 12.45
CA GLU A 114 24.34 -9.81 11.85
C GLU A 114 24.29 -8.52 10.99
N SER A 115 23.11 -8.08 10.58
CA SER A 115 22.90 -6.90 9.71
C SER A 115 22.75 -5.58 10.47
N VAL A 116 22.79 -5.59 11.81
CA VAL A 116 22.61 -4.39 12.67
C VAL A 116 23.55 -4.40 13.86
N ASP A 117 23.79 -3.26 14.48
CA ASP A 117 24.65 -3.17 15.68
C ASP A 117 23.97 -3.79 16.92
N GLN A 118 22.63 -3.76 16.98
CA GLN A 118 21.85 -4.26 18.11
C GLN A 118 20.45 -4.71 17.71
N VAL A 119 19.94 -5.73 18.39
CA VAL A 119 18.55 -6.19 18.29
C VAL A 119 17.90 -6.16 19.66
N ILE A 120 16.65 -5.72 19.72
CA ILE A 120 15.79 -5.87 20.90
C ILE A 120 14.43 -6.42 20.49
N SER A 121 13.86 -7.27 21.33
CA SER A 121 12.47 -7.74 21.15
C SER A 121 11.46 -6.66 21.57
N LEU A 122 10.22 -6.73 21.07
CA LEU A 122 9.15 -5.84 21.54
C LEU A 122 8.89 -5.97 23.06
N SER A 123 9.12 -7.13 23.65
CA SER A 123 9.00 -7.32 25.11
C SER A 123 10.12 -6.60 25.89
N GLU A 124 11.35 -6.62 25.38
CA GLU A 124 12.46 -5.84 25.94
C GLU A 124 12.24 -4.34 25.74
N TYR A 125 11.74 -3.93 24.58
CA TYR A 125 11.33 -2.56 24.30
C TYR A 125 10.32 -2.07 25.35
N GLU A 126 9.25 -2.81 25.61
CA GLU A 126 8.25 -2.47 26.63
C GLU A 126 8.87 -2.33 28.02
N THR A 127 9.72 -3.29 28.41
CA THR A 127 10.38 -3.30 29.71
C THR A 127 11.30 -2.10 29.90
N GLN A 128 12.10 -1.77 28.88
CA GLN A 128 13.02 -0.65 28.93
C GLN A 128 12.29 0.69 28.83
N LEU A 129 11.25 0.80 27.98
CA LEU A 129 10.43 2.00 27.84
C LEU A 129 9.75 2.38 29.16
N ALA A 130 9.31 1.38 29.94
CA ALA A 130 8.69 1.61 31.25
C ALA A 130 9.62 2.37 32.20
N GLN A 131 10.93 2.15 32.09
CA GLN A 131 11.95 2.78 32.93
C GLN A 131 12.33 4.19 32.45
N CYS A 132 12.00 4.56 31.21
CA CYS A 132 12.34 5.86 30.65
C CYS A 132 11.42 6.98 31.20
N THR A 133 11.99 8.15 31.43
CA THR A 133 11.25 9.37 31.70
C THR A 133 10.89 10.05 30.36
N PRO A 134 9.63 10.50 30.17
CA PRO A 134 9.26 11.23 28.96
C PRO A 134 10.09 12.53 28.83
N LYS A 135 10.54 12.81 27.59
CA LYS A 135 11.16 14.08 27.21
C LYS A 135 10.35 14.75 26.09
N ASP A 136 10.58 16.04 25.88
CA ASP A 136 10.03 16.71 24.70
C ASP A 136 10.54 16.06 23.41
N PHE A 137 9.73 16.13 22.36
CA PHE A 137 10.13 15.66 21.03
C PHE A 137 11.34 16.46 20.53
N ALA A 138 12.12 15.86 19.64
CA ALA A 138 13.27 16.53 19.05
C ALA A 138 12.84 17.78 18.26
N ASP A 139 13.72 18.79 18.23
CA ASP A 139 13.54 19.96 17.37
C ASP A 139 13.93 19.56 15.94
N LEU A 140 12.92 19.43 15.07
CA LEU A 140 13.04 18.84 13.75
C LEU A 140 12.62 19.82 12.66
N ASN A 141 13.32 19.74 11.52
CA ASN A 141 12.90 20.41 10.30
C ASN A 141 11.95 19.51 9.51
N GLU A 142 10.98 20.10 8.81
CA GLU A 142 10.02 19.36 7.98
C GLU A 142 10.68 18.55 6.84
N ASN A 143 11.90 18.95 6.42
CA ASN A 143 12.66 18.25 5.39
C ASN A 143 13.62 17.20 5.95
N ASP A 144 13.68 17.02 7.27
CA ASP A 144 14.43 15.92 7.87
C ASP A 144 13.79 14.58 7.46
N LEU A 145 14.62 13.57 7.26
CA LEU A 145 14.17 12.24 6.89
C LEU A 145 13.43 11.59 8.06
N ALA A 146 12.20 11.18 7.84
CA ALA A 146 11.36 10.51 8.83
C ALA A 146 11.39 8.99 8.68
N GLY A 147 11.42 8.47 7.45
CA GLY A 147 11.42 7.03 7.20
C GLY A 147 12.06 6.64 5.88
N LEU A 148 12.54 5.39 5.85
CA LEU A 148 12.98 4.69 4.65
C LEU A 148 12.04 3.51 4.40
N PHE A 149 11.20 3.62 3.39
CA PHE A 149 10.23 2.60 3.04
C PHE A 149 10.73 1.78 1.86
N TYR A 150 11.10 0.52 2.11
CA TYR A 150 11.61 -0.35 1.07
C TYR A 150 10.49 -0.90 0.20
N THR A 151 10.62 -0.71 -1.11
CA THR A 151 9.66 -1.20 -2.10
C THR A 151 10.28 -2.31 -2.92
N GLY A 152 9.51 -3.37 -3.17
CA GLY A 152 9.90 -4.42 -4.11
C GLY A 152 10.02 -3.84 -5.52
N GLY A 153 11.23 -3.58 -5.96
CA GLY A 153 11.51 -3.17 -7.34
C GLY A 153 11.23 -4.32 -8.30
N THR A 154 10.69 -4.00 -9.46
CA THR A 154 10.46 -4.98 -10.52
C THR A 154 11.72 -5.29 -11.33
N THR A 155 12.77 -4.53 -11.09
CA THR A 155 14.03 -4.60 -11.84
C THR A 155 15.23 -5.11 -11.03
N GLY A 156 15.02 -5.58 -9.79
CA GLY A 156 16.15 -6.01 -8.96
C GLY A 156 15.86 -5.95 -7.45
N GLN A 157 16.87 -5.56 -6.69
CA GLN A 157 16.79 -5.37 -5.24
C GLN A 157 15.80 -4.25 -4.87
N SER A 158 15.18 -4.35 -3.70
CA SER A 158 14.28 -3.33 -3.18
C SER A 158 15.02 -1.99 -2.98
N LYS A 159 14.26 -0.88 -3.03
CA LYS A 159 14.79 0.47 -2.91
C LYS A 159 14.21 1.14 -1.68
N GLY A 160 15.04 1.79 -0.88
CA GLY A 160 14.60 2.61 0.23
C GLY A 160 14.08 3.96 -0.25
N VAL A 161 12.76 4.13 -0.24
CA VAL A 161 12.10 5.41 -0.56
C VAL A 161 12.27 6.35 0.61
N MET A 162 12.91 7.50 0.38
CA MET A 162 13.15 8.54 1.39
C MET A 162 11.91 9.41 1.58
N LEU A 163 11.21 9.24 2.70
CA LEU A 163 10.08 10.08 3.08
C LEU A 163 10.45 11.00 4.24
N THR A 164 10.36 12.31 3.99
CA THR A 164 10.59 13.35 5.00
C THR A 164 9.34 13.54 5.87
N HIS A 165 9.48 14.24 6.99
CA HIS A 165 8.32 14.66 7.79
C HIS A 165 7.30 15.42 6.93
N ARG A 166 7.76 16.32 6.03
CA ARG A 166 6.91 17.06 5.11
C ARG A 166 6.09 16.14 4.22
N ASN A 167 6.71 15.10 3.64
CA ASN A 167 6.00 14.17 2.76
C ASN A 167 4.86 13.45 3.49
N LEU A 168 5.13 12.91 4.67
CA LEU A 168 4.16 12.17 5.48
C LEU A 168 3.03 13.08 5.98
N ILE A 169 3.34 14.28 6.44
CA ILE A 169 2.34 15.24 6.92
C ILE A 169 1.50 15.79 5.78
N ALA A 170 2.11 16.11 4.63
CA ALA A 170 1.34 16.53 3.45
C ALA A 170 0.35 15.43 3.04
N ASN A 171 0.81 14.18 2.98
CA ASN A 171 -0.06 13.06 2.66
C ASN A 171 -1.18 12.84 3.69
N THR A 172 -0.90 13.04 4.98
CA THR A 172 -1.93 13.01 6.04
C THR A 172 -3.03 14.04 5.78
N MET A 173 -2.67 15.25 5.33
CA MET A 173 -3.64 16.29 4.97
C MET A 173 -4.42 15.95 3.69
N HIS A 174 -3.71 15.43 2.66
CA HIS A 174 -4.37 14.96 1.42
C HIS A 174 -5.37 13.84 1.71
N SER A 175 -4.99 12.89 2.57
CA SER A 175 -5.88 11.80 2.98
C SER A 175 -7.11 12.32 3.69
N GLN A 176 -7.00 13.32 4.57
CA GLN A 176 -8.15 13.90 5.25
C GLN A 176 -9.12 14.57 4.29
N LEU A 177 -8.64 15.21 3.23
CA LEU A 177 -9.48 15.86 2.24
C LEU A 177 -10.15 14.88 1.26
N THR A 178 -9.47 13.76 1.00
CA THR A 178 -9.96 12.71 0.08
C THR A 178 -10.84 11.69 0.79
N MET A 179 -10.44 11.29 2.00
CA MET A 179 -11.09 10.34 2.89
C MET A 179 -11.40 11.05 4.22
N PRO A 180 -12.48 11.84 4.27
CA PRO A 180 -12.79 12.65 5.44
C PRO A 180 -13.22 11.77 6.61
N LEU A 181 -12.44 11.81 7.69
CA LEU A 181 -12.75 11.24 8.99
C LEU A 181 -13.00 12.38 9.99
N SER A 182 -13.72 12.08 11.05
CA SER A 182 -13.95 12.97 12.18
C SER A 182 -13.67 12.26 13.49
N ASP A 183 -13.64 12.98 14.58
CA ASP A 183 -13.46 12.39 15.90
C ASP A 183 -14.68 11.59 16.41
N ALA A 184 -15.77 11.54 15.64
CA ALA A 184 -16.90 10.65 15.86
C ALA A 184 -16.70 9.25 15.25
N ASP A 185 -15.70 9.09 14.38
CA ASP A 185 -15.38 7.84 13.71
C ASP A 185 -14.56 6.91 14.60
N THR A 186 -14.58 5.61 14.27
CA THR A 186 -13.66 4.59 14.78
C THR A 186 -13.05 3.86 13.59
N TYR A 187 -11.73 3.81 13.53
CA TYR A 187 -11.02 3.26 12.38
C TYR A 187 -10.55 1.82 12.62
N LEU A 188 -10.92 0.89 11.75
CA LEU A 188 -10.38 -0.46 11.74
C LEU A 188 -9.04 -0.47 11.00
N LEU A 189 -7.93 -0.61 11.72
CA LEU A 189 -6.59 -0.62 11.17
C LEU A 189 -6.19 -2.04 10.79
N VAL A 190 -6.46 -2.43 9.55
CA VAL A 190 -6.20 -3.77 9.00
C VAL A 190 -5.06 -3.78 7.97
N ALA A 191 -4.85 -2.66 7.27
CA ALA A 191 -3.74 -2.56 6.33
C ALA A 191 -2.39 -2.71 7.04
N PRO A 192 -1.42 -3.46 6.45
CA PRO A 192 -0.12 -3.63 7.08
C PRO A 192 0.59 -2.30 7.32
N MET A 193 1.02 -2.04 8.57
CA MET A 193 1.67 -0.79 8.95
C MET A 193 3.08 -0.64 8.38
N PHE A 194 3.71 -1.72 7.91
CA PHE A 194 5.01 -1.61 7.23
C PHE A 194 4.88 -1.00 5.81
N HIS A 195 3.66 -0.90 5.27
CA HIS A 195 3.38 -0.13 4.07
C HIS A 195 2.98 1.30 4.41
N ALA A 196 3.43 2.26 3.59
CA ALA A 196 3.12 3.68 3.75
C ALA A 196 1.61 3.96 3.84
N ALA A 197 0.75 3.17 3.18
CA ALA A 197 -0.69 3.33 3.23
C ALA A 197 -1.28 2.97 4.61
N GLY A 198 -0.85 1.85 5.20
CA GLY A 198 -1.29 1.44 6.53
C GLY A 198 -0.79 2.40 7.62
N SER A 199 0.48 2.76 7.58
CA SER A 199 1.07 3.68 8.56
C SER A 199 0.57 5.12 8.43
N ASN A 200 0.22 5.58 7.23
CA ASN A 200 -0.38 6.91 7.05
C ASN A 200 -1.74 7.04 7.75
N SER A 201 -2.54 5.96 7.78
CA SER A 201 -3.81 5.94 8.51
C SER A 201 -3.62 6.23 10.00
N VAL A 202 -2.51 5.77 10.60
CA VAL A 202 -2.16 6.09 11.99
C VAL A 202 -2.01 7.60 12.19
N LEU A 203 -1.25 8.28 11.32
CA LEU A 203 -1.05 9.72 11.42
C LEU A 203 -2.34 10.51 11.21
N GLN A 204 -3.18 10.09 10.27
CA GLN A 204 -4.48 10.73 10.03
C GLN A 204 -5.40 10.60 11.25
N CYS A 205 -5.53 9.40 11.80
CA CYS A 205 -6.35 9.16 12.98
C CYS A 205 -5.85 9.94 14.20
N LEU A 206 -4.52 9.98 14.42
CA LEU A 206 -3.93 10.80 15.49
C LEU A 206 -4.22 12.30 15.32
N ALA A 207 -4.07 12.83 14.09
CA ALA A 207 -4.32 14.25 13.83
C ALA A 207 -5.76 14.67 14.11
N LEU A 208 -6.72 13.74 14.03
CA LEU A 208 -8.16 13.97 14.13
C LEU A 208 -8.77 13.51 15.46
N GLY A 209 -8.05 12.74 16.28
CA GLY A 209 -8.57 12.14 17.51
C GLY A 209 -9.52 10.96 17.23
N VAL A 210 -9.27 10.20 16.16
CA VAL A 210 -10.03 9.02 15.76
C VAL A 210 -9.47 7.78 16.47
N PRO A 211 -10.25 7.04 17.28
CA PRO A 211 -9.86 5.76 17.82
C PRO A 211 -9.51 4.73 16.74
N GLN A 212 -8.52 3.90 17.01
CA GLN A 212 -8.05 2.87 16.09
C GLN A 212 -8.15 1.48 16.71
N VAL A 213 -8.91 0.60 16.08
CA VAL A 213 -8.99 -0.82 16.43
C VAL A 213 -8.00 -1.57 15.54
N VAL A 214 -6.96 -2.11 16.16
CA VAL A 214 -5.82 -2.69 15.42
C VAL A 214 -6.03 -4.19 15.23
N VAL A 215 -5.91 -4.63 13.97
CA VAL A 215 -5.94 -6.05 13.59
C VAL A 215 -4.49 -6.51 13.34
N PRO A 216 -3.93 -7.40 14.18
CA PRO A 216 -2.54 -7.83 14.03
C PRO A 216 -2.26 -8.55 12.71
N ALA A 217 -3.17 -9.44 12.31
CA ALA A 217 -3.14 -10.17 11.04
C ALA A 217 -4.56 -10.20 10.46
N PHE A 218 -4.67 -10.02 9.16
CA PHE A 218 -5.97 -10.01 8.50
C PHE A 218 -6.67 -11.38 8.63
N ASP A 219 -7.82 -11.36 9.27
CA ASP A 219 -8.83 -12.41 9.25
C ASP A 219 -10.20 -11.74 9.06
N PRO A 220 -10.96 -12.10 8.00
CA PRO A 220 -12.20 -11.40 7.68
C PRO A 220 -13.28 -11.55 8.75
N ASN A 221 -13.35 -12.69 9.45
CA ASN A 221 -14.32 -12.89 10.53
C ASN A 221 -13.96 -12.03 11.75
N LEU A 222 -12.68 -12.04 12.17
CA LEU A 222 -12.21 -11.18 13.24
C LEU A 222 -12.45 -9.69 12.91
N CYS A 223 -12.21 -9.26 11.67
CA CYS A 223 -12.49 -7.89 11.25
C CYS A 223 -13.97 -7.52 11.43
N LEU A 224 -14.88 -8.39 10.99
CA LEU A 224 -16.33 -8.17 11.13
C LEU A 224 -16.77 -8.17 12.59
N ASP A 225 -16.24 -9.08 13.40
CA ASP A 225 -16.51 -9.13 14.85
C ASP A 225 -16.05 -7.84 15.55
N LEU A 226 -14.87 -7.31 15.19
CA LEU A 226 -14.35 -6.04 15.73
C LEU A 226 -15.14 -4.81 15.22
N ILE A 227 -15.65 -4.86 13.98
CA ILE A 227 -16.53 -3.80 13.47
C ILE A 227 -17.81 -3.74 14.30
N GLU A 228 -18.45 -4.88 14.56
CA GLU A 228 -19.64 -4.98 15.38
C GLU A 228 -19.37 -4.55 16.83
N GLU A 229 -18.33 -5.10 17.47
CA GLU A 229 -18.01 -4.86 18.88
C GLU A 229 -17.63 -3.39 19.16
N HIS A 230 -16.81 -2.81 18.29
CA HIS A 230 -16.26 -1.47 18.51
C HIS A 230 -16.90 -0.39 17.64
N GLN A 231 -17.97 -0.75 16.89
CA GLN A 231 -18.71 0.15 16.00
C GLN A 231 -17.75 0.91 15.05
N CYS A 232 -16.84 0.15 14.42
CA CYS A 232 -15.91 0.76 13.47
C CYS A 232 -16.66 1.35 12.28
N SER A 233 -16.27 2.56 11.86
CA SER A 233 -16.94 3.28 10.77
C SER A 233 -16.14 3.31 9.47
N ALA A 234 -14.80 3.11 9.54
CA ALA A 234 -13.94 3.23 8.36
C ALA A 234 -12.78 2.25 8.38
N THR A 235 -12.30 1.89 7.19
CA THR A 235 -11.08 1.09 6.99
C THR A 235 -10.40 1.39 5.66
N LEU A 236 -9.12 1.01 5.54
CA LEU A 236 -8.41 0.84 4.28
C LEU A 236 -8.03 -0.63 4.09
N ALA A 237 -8.51 -1.23 3.02
CA ALA A 237 -8.28 -2.63 2.70
C ALA A 237 -7.84 -2.79 1.24
N VAL A 238 -7.00 -3.77 0.94
CA VAL A 238 -6.70 -4.10 -0.46
C VAL A 238 -7.86 -4.88 -1.08
N PRO A 239 -8.02 -4.90 -2.43
CA PRO A 239 -9.15 -5.55 -3.10
C PRO A 239 -9.42 -7.00 -2.68
N THR A 240 -8.37 -7.78 -2.41
CA THR A 240 -8.51 -9.16 -1.91
C THR A 240 -9.08 -9.23 -0.50
N MET A 241 -8.74 -8.28 0.37
CA MET A 241 -9.35 -8.17 1.71
C MET A 241 -10.82 -7.76 1.61
N VAL A 242 -11.15 -6.80 0.73
CA VAL A 242 -12.56 -6.42 0.49
C VAL A 242 -13.38 -7.62 0.03
N ALA A 243 -12.86 -8.40 -0.93
CA ALA A 243 -13.54 -9.61 -1.39
C ALA A 243 -13.76 -10.64 -0.27
N ALA A 244 -12.76 -10.83 0.60
CA ALA A 244 -12.87 -11.75 1.74
C ALA A 244 -13.88 -11.26 2.80
N LEU A 245 -13.92 -9.94 3.07
CA LEU A 245 -14.91 -9.33 3.98
C LEU A 245 -16.34 -9.52 3.43
N VAL A 246 -16.55 -9.30 2.13
CA VAL A 246 -17.84 -9.52 1.44
C VAL A 246 -18.28 -10.98 1.61
N GLU A 247 -17.39 -11.93 1.36
CA GLU A 247 -17.70 -13.36 1.45
C GLU A 247 -18.03 -13.78 2.91
N ALA A 248 -17.25 -13.28 3.87
CA ALA A 248 -17.46 -13.58 5.29
C ALA A 248 -18.79 -12.97 5.81
N GLN A 249 -19.12 -11.73 5.41
CA GLN A 249 -20.37 -11.06 5.78
C GLN A 249 -21.58 -11.77 5.19
N SER A 250 -21.51 -12.15 3.92
CA SER A 250 -22.56 -12.91 3.24
C SER A 250 -22.82 -14.28 3.90
N SER A 251 -21.74 -14.97 4.31
CA SER A 251 -21.82 -16.31 4.91
C SER A 251 -22.26 -16.31 6.36
N ASN A 252 -21.86 -15.32 7.14
CA ASN A 252 -22.19 -15.16 8.56
C ASN A 252 -22.34 -13.67 8.89
N PRO A 253 -23.53 -13.11 8.72
CA PRO A 253 -23.78 -11.68 8.89
C PRO A 253 -23.55 -11.18 10.32
N ARG A 254 -22.91 -10.00 10.46
CA ARG A 254 -22.77 -9.21 11.68
C ARG A 254 -23.51 -7.89 11.55
N ASP A 255 -23.75 -7.21 12.66
CA ASP A 255 -24.24 -5.83 12.64
C ASP A 255 -23.10 -4.88 12.26
N ILE A 256 -23.10 -4.47 10.99
CA ILE A 256 -22.14 -3.55 10.40
C ILE A 256 -22.77 -2.19 10.09
N SER A 257 -23.84 -1.83 10.78
CA SER A 257 -24.60 -0.58 10.55
C SER A 257 -23.75 0.67 10.77
N SER A 258 -22.70 0.59 11.60
CA SER A 258 -21.71 1.65 11.82
C SER A 258 -20.71 1.83 10.68
N PHE A 259 -20.53 0.83 9.79
CA PHE A 259 -19.48 0.80 8.80
C PHE A 259 -19.82 1.68 7.60
N ALA A 260 -19.27 2.89 7.56
CA ALA A 260 -19.66 3.96 6.65
C ALA A 260 -18.66 4.21 5.50
N LEU A 261 -17.40 3.72 5.61
CA LEU A 261 -16.37 3.99 4.60
C LEU A 261 -15.41 2.82 4.43
N ILE A 262 -15.33 2.28 3.23
CA ILE A 262 -14.33 1.30 2.82
C ILE A 262 -13.43 1.93 1.77
N CYS A 263 -12.21 2.28 2.16
CA CYS A 263 -11.18 2.68 1.22
C CYS A 263 -10.49 1.44 0.65
N HIS A 264 -10.19 1.46 -0.64
CA HIS A 264 -9.44 0.39 -1.27
C HIS A 264 -8.45 0.95 -2.31
N GLY A 265 -7.40 0.20 -2.59
CA GLY A 265 -6.38 0.63 -3.53
C GLY A 265 -5.22 -0.35 -3.64
N ALA A 266 -4.07 0.13 -4.09
CA ALA A 266 -2.84 -0.61 -4.35
C ALA A 266 -2.92 -1.57 -5.56
N SER A 267 -4.10 -2.04 -5.97
CA SER A 267 -4.32 -2.86 -7.16
C SER A 267 -5.75 -2.65 -7.69
N PRO A 268 -6.03 -3.03 -8.95
CA PRO A 268 -7.38 -3.01 -9.49
C PRO A 268 -8.34 -3.89 -8.68
N ILE A 269 -9.59 -3.47 -8.61
CA ILE A 269 -10.68 -4.24 -7.98
C ILE A 269 -11.69 -4.67 -9.05
N ALA A 270 -12.10 -5.93 -9.00
CA ALA A 270 -13.09 -6.44 -9.95
C ALA A 270 -14.46 -5.80 -9.73
N THR A 271 -15.14 -5.41 -10.81
CA THR A 271 -16.48 -4.81 -10.79
C THR A 271 -17.48 -5.65 -9.98
N GLN A 272 -17.39 -6.98 -10.05
CA GLN A 272 -18.27 -7.87 -9.30
C GLN A 272 -18.05 -7.77 -7.77
N VAL A 273 -16.79 -7.58 -7.34
CA VAL A 273 -16.47 -7.36 -5.90
C VAL A 273 -17.07 -6.06 -5.42
N LEU A 274 -16.99 -4.98 -6.22
CA LEU A 274 -17.62 -3.69 -5.89
C LEU A 274 -19.14 -3.80 -5.74
N ARG A 275 -19.82 -4.53 -6.66
CA ARG A 275 -21.27 -4.75 -6.58
C ARG A 275 -21.66 -5.47 -5.31
N ARG A 276 -20.99 -6.60 -5.02
CA ARG A 276 -21.25 -7.35 -3.81
C ARG A 276 -20.90 -6.55 -2.55
N ALA A 277 -19.87 -5.71 -2.59
CA ALA A 277 -19.54 -4.85 -1.46
C ALA A 277 -20.66 -3.84 -1.17
N HIS A 278 -21.30 -3.26 -2.18
CA HIS A 278 -22.48 -2.40 -1.98
C HIS A 278 -23.70 -3.17 -1.43
N GLU A 279 -23.87 -4.43 -1.84
CA GLU A 279 -24.97 -5.28 -1.33
C GLU A 279 -24.75 -5.66 0.14
N GLU A 280 -23.54 -6.10 0.50
CA GLU A 280 -23.20 -6.57 1.84
C GLU A 280 -22.90 -5.45 2.85
N PHE A 281 -22.43 -4.29 2.38
CA PHE A 281 -22.12 -3.10 3.19
C PHE A 281 -22.93 -1.88 2.73
N PRO A 282 -24.28 -1.90 2.88
CA PRO A 282 -25.16 -0.92 2.26
C PRO A 282 -25.00 0.52 2.79
N ASN A 283 -24.40 0.70 3.98
CA ASN A 283 -24.12 2.00 4.57
C ASN A 283 -22.74 2.53 4.19
N ALA A 284 -21.87 1.69 3.61
CA ALA A 284 -20.50 2.07 3.34
C ALA A 284 -20.33 2.72 1.97
N GLU A 285 -19.71 3.89 1.94
CA GLU A 285 -19.12 4.43 0.70
C GLU A 285 -17.87 3.63 0.34
N LEU A 286 -17.72 3.29 -0.94
CA LEU A 286 -16.49 2.70 -1.47
C LEU A 286 -15.63 3.79 -2.08
N LEU A 287 -14.39 3.91 -1.61
CA LEU A 287 -13.44 4.93 -2.07
C LEU A 287 -12.18 4.27 -2.63
N HIS A 288 -11.98 4.39 -3.94
CA HIS A 288 -10.76 3.94 -4.60
C HIS A 288 -9.65 4.98 -4.43
N LEU A 289 -8.47 4.54 -3.98
CA LEU A 289 -7.28 5.35 -3.79
C LEU A 289 -6.15 4.83 -4.68
N TYR A 290 -5.50 5.74 -5.41
CA TYR A 290 -4.31 5.43 -6.20
C TYR A 290 -3.10 6.22 -5.69
N GLY A 291 -1.95 5.57 -5.76
CA GLY A 291 -0.67 6.15 -5.47
C GLY A 291 0.43 5.10 -5.27
N ALA A 292 1.57 5.54 -4.81
CA ALA A 292 2.78 4.73 -4.62
C ALA A 292 3.51 5.14 -3.35
N THR A 293 4.41 4.31 -2.84
CA THR A 293 5.25 4.66 -1.69
C THR A 293 6.00 5.96 -1.92
N GLU A 294 6.45 6.18 -3.15
CA GLU A 294 7.15 7.39 -3.62
C GLU A 294 6.28 8.67 -3.55
N THR A 295 4.98 8.53 -3.31
CA THR A 295 4.04 9.66 -3.12
C THR A 295 3.41 9.69 -1.73
N ALA A 296 3.92 8.93 -0.76
CA ALA A 296 3.67 8.91 0.67
C ALA A 296 2.24 8.58 1.19
N PRO A 297 1.35 7.80 0.58
CA PRO A 297 1.30 7.18 -0.74
C PRO A 297 0.20 7.73 -1.66
N LEU A 298 -0.62 8.73 -1.29
CA LEU A 298 -1.86 9.11 -1.97
C LEU A 298 -1.63 10.10 -3.11
N VAL A 299 -2.18 9.80 -4.29
CA VAL A 299 -2.20 10.69 -5.47
C VAL A 299 -3.61 11.07 -5.85
N THR A 300 -4.51 10.09 -6.06
CA THR A 300 -5.89 10.35 -6.48
C THR A 300 -6.90 9.56 -5.66
N GLY A 301 -8.18 9.97 -5.72
CA GLY A 301 -9.29 9.26 -5.12
C GLY A 301 -10.57 9.33 -5.96
N LEU A 302 -11.32 8.21 -6.00
CA LEU A 302 -12.61 8.08 -6.66
C LEU A 302 -13.63 7.44 -5.72
N ARG A 303 -14.75 8.10 -5.45
CA ARG A 303 -15.91 7.48 -4.80
C ARG A 303 -16.63 6.59 -5.79
N HIS A 304 -16.69 5.29 -5.49
CA HIS A 304 -17.45 4.31 -6.28
C HIS A 304 -18.93 4.32 -5.87
N GLU A 305 -19.64 5.37 -6.25
CA GLU A 305 -21.10 5.37 -6.13
C GLU A 305 -21.67 4.20 -6.95
N GLU A 306 -22.75 3.56 -6.47
CA GLU A 306 -23.38 2.40 -7.10
C GLU A 306 -23.63 2.59 -8.60
N LYS A 307 -24.12 3.77 -9.00
CA LYS A 307 -24.37 4.13 -10.41
C LYS A 307 -23.14 4.16 -11.30
N LEU A 308 -21.94 4.27 -10.71
CA LEU A 308 -20.66 4.29 -11.45
C LEU A 308 -20.10 2.89 -11.69
N ILE A 309 -20.55 1.90 -10.91
CA ILE A 309 -20.03 0.54 -11.01
C ILE A 309 -20.39 -0.08 -12.37
N GLY A 310 -19.35 -0.48 -13.11
CA GLY A 310 -19.51 -1.01 -14.48
C GLY A 310 -19.62 0.06 -15.56
N SER A 311 -19.67 1.37 -15.20
CA SER A 311 -19.56 2.45 -16.17
C SER A 311 -18.12 2.73 -16.57
N SER A 312 -17.92 3.50 -17.65
CA SER A 312 -16.57 3.97 -18.01
C SER A 312 -15.90 4.77 -16.88
N ARG A 313 -16.67 5.64 -16.17
CA ARG A 313 -16.19 6.43 -15.05
C ARG A 313 -15.78 5.58 -13.85
N GLY A 314 -16.45 4.45 -13.60
CA GLY A 314 -16.08 3.51 -12.54
C GLY A 314 -14.73 2.83 -12.73
N LYS A 315 -14.13 2.90 -13.92
CA LYS A 315 -12.78 2.40 -14.22
C LYS A 315 -11.67 3.42 -13.92
N SER A 316 -12.03 4.68 -13.67
CA SER A 316 -11.08 5.73 -13.29
C SER A 316 -10.51 5.46 -11.88
N VAL A 317 -9.32 5.98 -11.62
CA VAL A 317 -8.76 6.10 -10.27
C VAL A 317 -9.00 7.47 -9.64
N GLY A 318 -9.83 8.30 -10.28
CA GLY A 318 -10.34 9.56 -9.75
C GLY A 318 -9.52 10.78 -10.11
N HIS A 319 -9.75 11.83 -9.32
CA HIS A 319 -9.07 13.12 -9.42
C HIS A 319 -7.84 13.18 -8.53
N PRO A 320 -6.84 14.01 -8.88
CA PRO A 320 -5.74 14.33 -7.98
C PRO A 320 -6.26 14.86 -6.63
N SER A 321 -5.68 14.36 -5.55
CA SER A 321 -5.93 14.89 -4.21
C SER A 321 -5.54 16.37 -4.14
N LEU A 322 -6.23 17.13 -3.31
CA LEU A 322 -5.95 18.56 -3.18
C LEU A 322 -4.49 18.79 -2.73
N GLY A 323 -3.75 19.60 -3.51
CA GLY A 323 -2.31 19.83 -3.31
C GLY A 323 -1.39 18.92 -4.12
N VAL A 324 -1.95 17.98 -4.88
CA VAL A 324 -1.21 17.13 -5.84
C VAL A 324 -1.49 17.61 -7.26
N SER A 325 -0.44 17.80 -8.04
CA SER A 325 -0.53 18.06 -9.48
C SER A 325 -0.22 16.78 -10.26
N LEU A 326 -0.95 16.58 -11.35
CA LEU A 326 -0.83 15.41 -12.20
C LEU A 326 -0.83 15.83 -13.67
N LYS A 327 0.03 15.21 -14.48
CA LYS A 327 0.02 15.34 -15.94
C LYS A 327 0.39 14.02 -16.60
N ILE A 328 0.03 13.90 -17.86
CA ILE A 328 0.40 12.77 -18.72
C ILE A 328 1.51 13.22 -19.66
N ASP A 329 2.55 12.39 -19.79
CA ASP A 329 3.68 12.62 -20.70
C ASP A 329 3.32 12.08 -22.09
N ALA A 330 2.34 12.71 -22.73
CA ALA A 330 1.85 12.41 -24.08
C ALA A 330 1.05 13.59 -24.63
N GLU A 331 0.65 13.51 -25.91
CA GLU A 331 -0.29 14.46 -26.51
C GLU A 331 -1.68 14.36 -25.81
N PRO A 332 -2.45 15.47 -25.77
CA PRO A 332 -3.75 15.49 -25.09
C PRO A 332 -4.70 14.40 -25.59
N GLY A 333 -5.16 13.54 -24.68
CA GLY A 333 -6.08 12.43 -24.96
C GLY A 333 -5.40 11.09 -25.28
N GLU A 334 -4.08 11.10 -25.49
CA GLU A 334 -3.31 9.88 -25.70
C GLU A 334 -2.78 9.32 -24.38
N PRO A 335 -2.70 7.99 -24.22
CA PRO A 335 -2.06 7.38 -23.08
C PRO A 335 -0.56 7.68 -23.04
N GLY A 336 -0.06 8.04 -21.86
CA GLY A 336 1.36 8.28 -21.61
C GLY A 336 1.70 8.03 -20.16
N GLU A 337 2.96 8.24 -19.78
CA GLU A 337 3.39 8.06 -18.41
C GLU A 337 2.75 9.11 -17.50
N VAL A 338 2.24 8.64 -16.36
CA VAL A 338 1.65 9.50 -15.33
C VAL A 338 2.76 10.15 -14.53
N LEU A 339 2.77 11.49 -14.51
CA LEU A 339 3.73 12.30 -13.76
C LEU A 339 3.01 13.00 -12.60
N VAL A 340 3.62 12.96 -11.42
CA VAL A 340 3.07 13.51 -10.19
C VAL A 340 4.00 14.56 -9.59
N GLN A 341 3.45 15.66 -9.12
CA GLN A 341 4.16 16.70 -8.37
C GLN A 341 3.34 17.07 -7.13
N GLY A 342 4.00 17.19 -5.98
CA GLY A 342 3.35 17.59 -4.74
C GLY A 342 4.28 17.51 -3.54
N PRO A 343 3.88 18.09 -2.41
CA PRO A 343 4.68 18.04 -1.18
C PRO A 343 4.78 16.62 -0.59
N ASN A 344 3.96 15.69 -1.05
CA ASN A 344 3.96 14.27 -0.69
C ASN A 344 4.95 13.43 -1.51
N VAL A 345 5.54 13.97 -2.59
CA VAL A 345 6.52 13.25 -3.41
C VAL A 345 7.83 13.08 -2.63
N MET A 346 8.38 11.89 -2.65
CA MET A 346 9.62 11.50 -1.97
C MET A 346 10.80 12.42 -2.25
N GLN A 347 11.80 12.38 -1.38
CA GLN A 347 13.07 13.06 -1.60
C GLN A 347 13.94 12.33 -2.64
N GLY A 348 13.76 11.01 -2.81
CA GLY A 348 14.50 10.14 -3.72
C GLY A 348 14.67 8.74 -3.17
N TYR A 349 15.53 7.94 -3.79
CA TYR A 349 15.92 6.62 -3.30
C TYR A 349 17.24 6.68 -2.53
N TRP A 350 17.27 6.06 -1.37
CA TRP A 350 18.42 6.02 -0.47
C TRP A 350 19.65 5.43 -1.15
N ASN A 351 20.76 6.16 -1.13
CA ASN A 351 22.03 5.78 -1.75
C ASN A 351 21.96 5.43 -3.26
N LYS A 352 20.93 5.91 -3.98
CA LYS A 352 20.72 5.58 -5.40
C LYS A 352 20.44 6.85 -6.23
N PRO A 353 21.44 7.76 -6.35
CA PRO A 353 21.24 9.05 -7.04
C PRO A 353 20.83 8.88 -8.51
N GLU A 354 21.48 8.00 -9.26
CA GLU A 354 21.15 7.76 -10.67
C GLU A 354 19.71 7.30 -10.88
N GLN A 355 19.21 6.40 -9.99
CA GLN A 355 17.84 5.94 -10.06
C GLN A 355 16.84 7.01 -9.58
N THR A 356 17.26 7.89 -8.70
CA THR A 356 16.49 9.06 -8.28
C THR A 356 16.35 10.04 -9.44
N ASP A 357 17.45 10.41 -10.09
CA ASP A 357 17.46 11.33 -11.23
C ASP A 357 16.66 10.79 -12.42
N ALA A 358 16.61 9.46 -12.59
CA ALA A 358 15.83 8.84 -13.65
C ALA A 358 14.30 9.02 -13.44
N VAL A 359 13.82 9.16 -12.20
CA VAL A 359 12.39 9.25 -11.90
C VAL A 359 11.95 10.61 -11.35
N LEU A 360 12.87 11.44 -10.85
CA LEU A 360 12.59 12.80 -10.40
C LEU A 360 13.20 13.80 -11.37
N GLN A 361 12.40 14.34 -12.27
CA GLN A 361 12.82 15.25 -13.32
C GLN A 361 12.02 16.55 -13.26
N ASP A 362 12.69 17.70 -13.22
CA ASP A 362 12.06 19.03 -13.21
C ASP A 362 10.96 19.20 -12.12
N GLY A 363 11.14 18.55 -10.98
CA GLY A 363 10.17 18.55 -9.87
C GLY A 363 8.97 17.61 -10.05
N TRP A 364 8.97 16.78 -11.09
CA TRP A 364 7.96 15.76 -11.36
C TRP A 364 8.51 14.37 -11.07
N TYR A 365 7.69 13.56 -10.40
CA TYR A 365 7.93 12.14 -10.22
C TYR A 365 7.28 11.34 -11.36
N ARG A 366 8.09 10.57 -12.06
CA ARG A 366 7.68 9.62 -13.10
C ARG A 366 7.26 8.32 -12.43
N THR A 367 5.96 8.03 -12.47
CA THR A 367 5.40 6.90 -11.70
C THR A 367 5.72 5.52 -12.30
N GLY A 368 6.03 5.48 -13.61
CA GLY A 368 6.12 4.24 -14.37
C GLY A 368 4.74 3.62 -14.68
N ASP A 369 3.65 4.28 -14.31
CA ASP A 369 2.30 3.87 -14.68
C ASP A 369 1.87 4.62 -15.95
N ILE A 370 1.22 3.93 -16.87
CA ILE A 370 0.65 4.51 -18.11
C ILE A 370 -0.82 4.81 -17.89
N GLY A 371 -1.24 6.00 -18.27
CA GLY A 371 -2.63 6.42 -18.12
C GLY A 371 -2.98 7.59 -19.03
N TYR A 372 -4.22 8.02 -18.96
CA TYR A 372 -4.73 9.23 -19.62
C TYR A 372 -5.70 9.98 -18.73
N LEU A 373 -5.86 11.27 -19.00
CA LEU A 373 -6.88 12.11 -18.37
C LEU A 373 -8.05 12.30 -19.35
N ASP A 374 -9.27 12.13 -18.86
CA ASP A 374 -10.44 12.52 -19.63
C ASP A 374 -10.67 14.05 -19.61
N SER A 375 -11.65 14.53 -20.36
CA SER A 375 -11.98 15.96 -20.47
C SER A 375 -12.45 16.59 -19.14
N GLU A 376 -12.81 15.78 -18.16
CA GLU A 376 -13.22 16.22 -16.82
C GLU A 376 -12.08 16.09 -15.80
N GLY A 377 -10.89 15.63 -16.22
CA GLY A 377 -9.69 15.51 -15.39
C GLY A 377 -9.61 14.23 -14.55
N TYR A 378 -10.42 13.22 -14.84
CA TYR A 378 -10.31 11.91 -14.20
C TYR A 378 -9.14 11.12 -14.80
N LEU A 379 -8.34 10.52 -13.93
CA LEU A 379 -7.22 9.65 -14.32
C LEU A 379 -7.71 8.22 -14.58
N TYR A 380 -7.33 7.68 -15.71
CA TYR A 380 -7.50 6.27 -16.06
C TYR A 380 -6.14 5.63 -16.21
N LEU A 381 -5.86 4.59 -15.44
CA LEU A 381 -4.65 3.80 -15.57
C LEU A 381 -4.88 2.70 -16.60
N VAL A 382 -3.93 2.55 -17.49
CA VAL A 382 -4.00 1.56 -18.57
C VAL A 382 -3.12 0.36 -18.24
N ASP A 383 -1.85 0.60 -17.85
CA ASP A 383 -0.91 -0.47 -17.43
C ASP A 383 0.33 0.15 -16.76
N ARG A 384 1.29 -0.71 -16.41
CA ARG A 384 2.64 -0.25 -16.12
C ARG A 384 3.50 -0.29 -17.39
N ALA A 385 4.29 0.75 -17.62
CA ALA A 385 5.15 0.86 -18.79
C ALA A 385 6.00 -0.41 -19.05
N LYS A 386 6.50 -1.04 -17.98
CA LYS A 386 7.33 -2.24 -18.02
C LYS A 386 6.56 -3.57 -18.14
N ASP A 387 5.26 -3.58 -17.86
CA ASP A 387 4.40 -4.77 -17.95
C ASP A 387 3.64 -4.80 -19.28
N MET A 388 3.55 -3.66 -19.97
CA MET A 388 2.97 -3.56 -21.32
C MET A 388 3.66 -4.55 -22.27
N ILE A 389 2.86 -5.27 -23.03
CA ILE A 389 3.33 -6.26 -24.02
C ILE A 389 3.43 -5.59 -25.37
N ILE A 390 4.57 -5.73 -26.05
CA ILE A 390 4.73 -5.26 -27.43
C ILE A 390 4.63 -6.45 -28.36
N SER A 391 3.44 -6.66 -28.90
CA SER A 391 3.14 -7.80 -29.78
C SER A 391 2.97 -7.35 -31.23
N GLY A 392 3.95 -7.67 -32.06
CA GLY A 392 3.93 -7.29 -33.49
C GLY A 392 3.97 -5.79 -33.74
N GLY A 393 4.55 -5.00 -32.82
CA GLY A 393 4.61 -3.54 -32.89
C GLY A 393 3.40 -2.83 -32.27
N GLU A 394 2.39 -3.58 -31.80
CA GLU A 394 1.21 -3.04 -31.15
C GLU A 394 1.34 -3.17 -29.62
N ASN A 395 0.92 -2.14 -28.91
CA ASN A 395 0.88 -2.14 -27.44
C ASN A 395 -0.34 -2.93 -26.95
N VAL A 396 -0.11 -3.96 -26.15
CA VAL A 396 -1.15 -4.70 -25.46
C VAL A 396 -1.03 -4.46 -23.96
N TYR A 397 -2.07 -3.92 -23.39
CA TYR A 397 -2.14 -3.63 -21.98
C TYR A 397 -2.65 -4.86 -21.23
N CYS A 398 -1.84 -5.36 -20.29
CA CYS A 398 -2.16 -6.57 -19.53
C CYS A 398 -3.48 -6.44 -18.78
N SER A 399 -3.73 -5.27 -18.19
CA SER A 399 -4.94 -5.00 -17.41
C SER A 399 -6.23 -5.10 -18.25
N GLU A 400 -6.20 -4.71 -19.52
CA GLU A 400 -7.33 -4.81 -20.43
C GLU A 400 -7.71 -6.29 -20.70
N VAL A 401 -6.69 -7.11 -20.91
CA VAL A 401 -6.88 -8.55 -21.14
C VAL A 401 -7.32 -9.25 -19.85
N GLU A 402 -6.69 -8.91 -18.72
CA GLU A 402 -7.04 -9.43 -17.39
C GLU A 402 -8.51 -9.11 -17.05
N GLU A 403 -8.97 -7.89 -17.33
CA GLU A 403 -10.36 -7.48 -17.06
C GLU A 403 -11.37 -8.37 -17.80
N VAL A 404 -11.11 -8.70 -19.07
CA VAL A 404 -11.98 -9.58 -19.84
C VAL A 404 -11.93 -11.01 -19.30
N ILE A 405 -10.75 -11.52 -18.96
CA ILE A 405 -10.60 -12.86 -18.38
C ILE A 405 -11.36 -12.97 -17.04
N TYR A 406 -11.30 -11.95 -16.18
CA TYR A 406 -12.02 -11.93 -14.92
C TYR A 406 -13.55 -11.93 -15.04
N GLN A 407 -14.11 -11.54 -16.19
CA GLN A 407 -15.55 -11.62 -16.45
C GLN A 407 -16.03 -13.06 -16.70
N HIS A 408 -15.12 -13.99 -16.97
CA HIS A 408 -15.48 -15.38 -17.17
C HIS A 408 -15.87 -16.03 -15.83
N PRO A 409 -17.08 -16.65 -15.69
CA PRO A 409 -17.63 -17.09 -14.40
C PRO A 409 -16.80 -18.17 -13.69
N LYS A 410 -16.01 -18.95 -14.42
CA LYS A 410 -15.16 -20.02 -13.88
C LYS A 410 -13.77 -19.53 -13.43
N VAL A 411 -13.41 -18.27 -13.69
CA VAL A 411 -12.11 -17.71 -13.30
C VAL A 411 -12.18 -17.18 -11.88
N LEU A 412 -11.24 -17.60 -11.06
CA LEU A 412 -11.02 -17.10 -9.70
C LEU A 412 -9.99 -15.98 -9.69
N GLU A 413 -8.82 -16.22 -10.30
CA GLU A 413 -7.72 -15.26 -10.43
C GLU A 413 -7.14 -15.34 -11.83
N ALA A 414 -6.65 -14.21 -12.33
CA ALA A 414 -5.96 -14.15 -13.61
C ALA A 414 -4.84 -13.11 -13.58
N THR A 415 -3.78 -13.37 -14.32
CA THR A 415 -2.75 -12.38 -14.64
C THR A 415 -2.23 -12.61 -16.05
N VAL A 416 -1.82 -11.52 -16.69
CA VAL A 416 -1.35 -11.52 -18.08
C VAL A 416 0.02 -10.85 -18.15
N PHE A 417 0.91 -11.39 -18.97
CA PHE A 417 2.22 -10.80 -19.25
C PHE A 417 2.75 -11.27 -20.62
N GLY A 418 3.76 -10.55 -21.12
CA GLY A 418 4.43 -10.90 -22.37
C GLY A 418 5.43 -12.03 -22.18
N VAL A 419 5.39 -13.01 -23.07
CA VAL A 419 6.41 -14.05 -23.21
C VAL A 419 7.06 -13.99 -24.59
N PRO A 420 8.34 -14.41 -24.73
CA PRO A 420 9.06 -14.31 -26.00
C PRO A 420 8.34 -15.07 -27.14
N ASN A 421 8.26 -14.43 -28.30
CA ASN A 421 7.74 -15.03 -29.52
C ASN A 421 8.59 -14.62 -30.74
N GLU A 422 9.02 -15.57 -31.57
CA GLU A 422 9.94 -15.31 -32.70
C GLU A 422 9.30 -14.44 -33.79
N GLN A 423 7.98 -14.51 -33.96
CA GLN A 423 7.25 -13.78 -35.00
C GLN A 423 6.83 -12.39 -34.54
N TRP A 424 6.44 -12.24 -33.27
CA TRP A 424 5.77 -11.03 -32.75
C TRP A 424 6.63 -10.24 -31.76
N GLY A 425 7.86 -10.72 -31.45
CA GLY A 425 8.69 -10.21 -30.37
C GLY A 425 8.19 -10.72 -29.02
N GLU A 426 7.02 -10.27 -28.61
CA GLU A 426 6.28 -10.79 -27.46
C GLU A 426 4.90 -11.30 -27.88
N GLN A 427 4.40 -12.29 -27.15
CA GLN A 427 3.00 -12.73 -27.25
C GLN A 427 2.31 -12.65 -25.89
N VAL A 428 1.00 -12.46 -25.93
CA VAL A 428 0.15 -12.40 -24.74
C VAL A 428 0.05 -13.80 -24.12
N HIS A 429 0.43 -13.92 -22.86
CA HIS A 429 0.32 -15.14 -22.06
C HIS A 429 -0.54 -14.88 -20.82
N ALA A 430 -1.54 -15.75 -20.59
CA ALA A 430 -2.39 -15.66 -19.41
C ALA A 430 -2.07 -16.80 -18.42
N VAL A 431 -2.01 -16.47 -17.13
CA VAL A 431 -1.98 -17.46 -16.04
C VAL A 431 -3.26 -17.32 -15.24
N VAL A 432 -4.01 -18.41 -15.11
CA VAL A 432 -5.39 -18.40 -14.59
C VAL A 432 -5.54 -19.43 -13.48
N VAL A 433 -6.18 -19.02 -12.39
CA VAL A 433 -6.66 -19.91 -11.33
C VAL A 433 -8.17 -20.08 -11.52
N LEU A 434 -8.62 -21.33 -11.58
CA LEU A 434 -10.03 -21.65 -11.83
C LEU A 434 -10.80 -21.87 -10.53
N ARG A 435 -12.09 -21.49 -10.58
CA ARG A 435 -13.10 -21.96 -9.60
C ARG A 435 -13.53 -23.39 -9.88
N ASP A 436 -13.53 -23.77 -11.13
CA ASP A 436 -13.94 -25.08 -11.69
C ASP A 436 -12.86 -25.51 -12.71
N GLU A 437 -12.42 -26.76 -12.63
CA GLU A 437 -11.39 -27.32 -13.52
C GLU A 437 -11.89 -27.63 -14.94
N SER A 438 -13.15 -27.33 -15.26
CA SER A 438 -13.78 -27.64 -16.55
C SER A 438 -13.53 -26.63 -17.68
N LEU A 439 -12.70 -25.61 -17.49
CA LEU A 439 -12.39 -24.60 -18.51
C LEU A 439 -11.15 -24.98 -19.33
N THR A 440 -11.25 -24.94 -20.65
CA THR A 440 -10.11 -25.15 -21.57
C THR A 440 -9.51 -23.82 -22.01
N SER A 441 -8.26 -23.85 -22.52
CA SER A 441 -7.60 -22.67 -23.08
C SER A 441 -8.37 -22.12 -24.30
N GLU A 442 -8.91 -22.98 -25.12
CA GLU A 442 -9.69 -22.59 -26.32
C GLU A 442 -10.97 -21.86 -25.91
N GLU A 443 -11.74 -22.42 -24.97
CA GLU A 443 -12.96 -21.78 -24.45
C GLU A 443 -12.68 -20.38 -23.84
N LEU A 444 -11.59 -20.24 -23.10
CA LEU A 444 -11.22 -18.94 -22.53
C LEU A 444 -10.80 -17.94 -23.61
N ILE A 445 -10.00 -18.36 -24.59
CA ILE A 445 -9.58 -17.50 -25.70
C ILE A 445 -10.78 -17.11 -26.57
N ASP A 446 -11.70 -18.01 -26.82
CA ASP A 446 -12.93 -17.72 -27.57
C ASP A 446 -13.81 -16.72 -26.81
N PHE A 447 -13.95 -16.87 -25.51
CA PHE A 447 -14.61 -15.88 -24.67
C PHE A 447 -13.94 -14.49 -24.76
N CYS A 448 -12.62 -14.44 -24.72
CA CYS A 448 -11.89 -13.17 -24.87
C CYS A 448 -12.09 -12.56 -26.27
N ARG A 449 -12.27 -13.37 -27.31
CA ARG A 449 -12.45 -12.91 -28.71
C ARG A 449 -13.74 -12.11 -28.89
N GLU A 450 -14.73 -12.31 -28.03
CA GLU A 450 -15.98 -11.53 -28.10
C GLU A 450 -15.77 -10.05 -27.76
N SER A 451 -14.71 -9.74 -26.99
CA SER A 451 -14.48 -8.39 -26.46
C SER A 451 -13.13 -7.78 -26.84
N LEU A 452 -12.15 -8.58 -27.28
CA LEU A 452 -10.78 -8.12 -27.57
C LEU A 452 -10.41 -8.25 -29.02
N GLY A 453 -9.65 -7.29 -29.53
CA GLY A 453 -9.02 -7.37 -30.86
C GLY A 453 -8.02 -8.53 -30.94
N GLY A 454 -7.88 -9.14 -32.13
CA GLY A 454 -7.11 -10.38 -32.33
C GLY A 454 -5.65 -10.35 -31.84
N TYR A 455 -4.99 -9.20 -31.87
CA TYR A 455 -3.61 -9.04 -31.40
C TYR A 455 -3.48 -9.01 -29.86
N LYS A 456 -4.59 -8.72 -29.15
CA LYS A 456 -4.69 -8.70 -27.67
C LYS A 456 -5.05 -10.06 -27.08
N LEU A 457 -5.49 -11.03 -27.90
CA LEU A 457 -5.90 -12.33 -27.40
C LEU A 457 -4.73 -13.10 -26.80
N PRO A 458 -4.92 -13.78 -25.65
CA PRO A 458 -3.93 -14.71 -25.14
C PRO A 458 -3.61 -15.78 -26.19
N ARG A 459 -2.34 -15.96 -26.50
CA ARG A 459 -1.87 -17.03 -27.39
C ARG A 459 -1.47 -18.28 -26.65
N SER A 460 -1.32 -18.17 -25.36
CA SER A 460 -1.09 -19.31 -24.46
C SER A 460 -1.74 -19.03 -23.10
N VAL A 461 -2.26 -20.10 -22.48
CA VAL A 461 -2.90 -20.04 -21.16
C VAL A 461 -2.30 -21.14 -20.30
N GLU A 462 -1.86 -20.77 -19.08
CA GLU A 462 -1.47 -21.69 -18.02
C GLU A 462 -2.56 -21.71 -16.94
N PHE A 463 -3.09 -22.89 -16.64
CA PHE A 463 -4.01 -23.07 -15.51
C PHE A 463 -3.27 -23.54 -14.28
N ARG A 464 -3.55 -22.93 -13.14
CA ARG A 464 -2.97 -23.29 -11.84
C ARG A 464 -4.04 -23.72 -10.86
N SER A 465 -3.67 -24.69 -10.02
CA SER A 465 -4.49 -25.14 -8.89
C SER A 465 -4.19 -24.41 -7.58
N THR A 466 -3.15 -23.59 -7.58
CA THR A 466 -2.73 -22.78 -6.42
C THR A 466 -2.91 -21.30 -6.73
N GLU A 467 -3.13 -20.49 -5.70
CA GLU A 467 -3.22 -19.04 -5.83
C GLU A 467 -1.99 -18.45 -6.53
N LEU A 468 -2.19 -17.32 -7.21
CA LEU A 468 -1.09 -16.57 -7.82
C LEU A 468 -0.17 -16.03 -6.72
N PRO A 469 1.17 -15.99 -6.96
CA PRO A 469 2.11 -15.39 -6.01
C PRO A 469 1.80 -13.89 -5.86
N LYS A 470 1.69 -13.43 -4.60
CA LYS A 470 1.31 -12.05 -4.28
C LYS A 470 2.35 -11.39 -3.38
N SER A 471 2.56 -10.10 -3.59
CA SER A 471 3.32 -9.25 -2.68
C SER A 471 2.56 -9.03 -1.35
N GLY A 472 3.23 -8.44 -0.35
CA GLY A 472 2.60 -8.08 0.92
C GLY A 472 1.27 -7.33 0.82
N PRO A 473 1.11 -6.33 -0.10
CA PRO A 473 -0.16 -5.67 -0.34
C PRO A 473 -1.13 -6.44 -1.25
N GLY A 474 -0.91 -7.73 -1.49
CA GLY A 474 -1.82 -8.56 -2.31
C GLY A 474 -1.69 -8.38 -3.83
N LYS A 475 -0.66 -7.68 -4.32
CA LYS A 475 -0.41 -7.52 -5.75
C LYS A 475 0.27 -8.76 -6.32
N VAL A 476 -0.25 -9.26 -7.47
CA VAL A 476 0.35 -10.40 -8.17
C VAL A 476 1.80 -10.10 -8.59
N LEU A 477 2.70 -11.01 -8.26
CA LEU A 477 4.13 -10.93 -8.60
C LEU A 477 4.38 -11.46 -10.01
N LYS A 478 3.96 -10.70 -11.03
CA LYS A 478 4.13 -11.05 -12.48
C LYS A 478 5.56 -11.44 -12.82
N ARG A 479 6.55 -10.81 -12.15
CA ARG A 479 7.97 -11.11 -12.37
C ARG A 479 8.31 -12.58 -12.10
N GLU A 480 7.79 -13.14 -11.01
CA GLU A 480 8.07 -14.54 -10.65
C GLU A 480 7.45 -15.50 -11.67
N LEU A 481 6.21 -15.19 -12.09
CA LEU A 481 5.51 -15.99 -13.08
C LEU A 481 6.14 -15.90 -14.46
N ARG A 482 6.69 -14.74 -14.82
CA ARG A 482 7.30 -14.47 -16.13
C ARG A 482 8.73 -15.00 -16.24
N ALA A 483 9.49 -15.02 -15.15
CA ALA A 483 10.92 -15.33 -15.15
C ALA A 483 11.28 -16.65 -15.90
N PRO A 484 10.56 -17.78 -15.73
CA PRO A 484 10.87 -19.04 -16.43
C PRO A 484 10.80 -18.93 -17.97
N TYR A 485 9.95 -18.06 -18.51
CA TYR A 485 9.77 -17.89 -19.95
C TYR A 485 10.87 -17.06 -20.61
N TRP A 486 11.58 -16.24 -19.80
CA TRP A 486 12.63 -15.33 -20.24
C TRP A 486 14.04 -15.82 -19.89
N GLU A 487 14.19 -17.00 -19.29
CA GLU A 487 15.48 -17.58 -18.96
C GLU A 487 16.35 -17.76 -20.21
N GLY A 488 17.52 -17.12 -20.24
CA GLY A 488 18.43 -17.15 -21.39
C GLY A 488 18.02 -16.31 -22.60
N LYS A 489 17.04 -15.41 -22.44
CA LYS A 489 16.58 -14.50 -23.50
C LYS A 489 16.60 -13.05 -22.99
N ASP A 490 17.04 -12.14 -23.85
CA ASP A 490 16.97 -10.71 -23.55
C ASP A 490 15.61 -10.15 -23.96
N ARG A 491 14.99 -9.37 -23.07
CA ARG A 491 13.80 -8.58 -23.41
C ARG A 491 14.25 -7.35 -24.15
N SER A 492 14.08 -7.31 -25.47
CA SER A 492 14.33 -6.11 -26.28
C SER A 492 13.22 -5.09 -26.02
N ILE A 493 13.30 -4.34 -24.93
CA ILE A 493 12.56 -3.08 -24.79
C ILE A 493 13.55 -2.00 -25.19
N ASN A 494 13.34 -1.41 -26.35
CA ASN A 494 13.97 -0.15 -26.74
C ASN A 494 13.16 1.01 -26.20
#